data_f061503eda55ac405d392e4e996dd74c
#
_entry.id   f061503eda55ac405d392e4e996dd74c
#
_cell.length_a   1.000
_cell.length_b   1.000
_cell.length_c   1.000
_cell.angle_alpha   90.00
_cell.angle_beta   90.00
_cell.angle_gamma   90.00
#
_symmetry.space_group_name_H-M   'P 1'
#
loop_
_entity.id
_entity.type
_entity.pdbx_description
1 polymer ?
#
loop_
_entity_poly.entity_id
_entity_poly.type
_entity_poly.pdbx_seq_one_letter_code
_entity_poly.pdbx_strand_id
1 'polypeptide(L)'
;TLLTDMTLDVILRALFGAHHVTDARPISEAIQTLSHSGIAELFKPFSWPLWMPLPSVRKVRHAKRTLDQLIQQHIQAQPPATEHGGEELLTMLRQARDPENPDQGLSAQELHDQTMVMFQAGHETTATAMTWWSGLIARHPEVADRIHAEIDAVLQGETPTPATLQQLPWLQASLKEAMRLYPPAAVLMTRRTTQEVTVGPWTVPQG
;
A
#
# COMPACT_ATOMS: atom_id res chain seq x y z
N THR A 1 -14.93 -0.26 4.58
CA THR A 1 -15.24 -1.71 4.74
C THR A 1 -14.30 -2.32 5.75
N LEU A 2 -14.68 -3.45 6.39
CA LEU A 2 -13.86 -4.11 7.41
C LEU A 2 -12.40 -4.34 6.98
N LEU A 3 -12.20 -4.88 5.77
CA LEU A 3 -10.85 -5.14 5.25
C LEU A 3 -10.06 -3.85 4.97
N THR A 4 -10.73 -2.82 4.49
CA THR A 4 -10.12 -1.50 4.28
C THR A 4 -9.66 -0.89 5.61
N ASP A 5 -10.50 -0.96 6.63
CA ASP A 5 -10.19 -0.42 7.95
C ASP A 5 -9.05 -1.21 8.61
N MET A 6 -9.06 -2.53 8.46
CA MET A 6 -7.99 -3.42 8.95
C MET A 6 -6.65 -3.13 8.27
N THR A 7 -6.61 -3.01 6.95
CA THR A 7 -5.35 -2.71 6.23
C THR A 7 -4.85 -1.30 6.52
N LEU A 8 -5.76 -0.35 6.77
CA LEU A 8 -5.39 0.99 7.23
C LEU A 8 -4.74 0.95 8.61
N ASP A 9 -5.32 0.22 9.56
CA ASP A 9 -4.74 0.06 10.89
C ASP A 9 -3.33 -0.59 10.81
N VAL A 10 -3.19 -1.62 9.99
CA VAL A 10 -1.90 -2.31 9.78
C VAL A 10 -0.83 -1.34 9.24
N ILE A 11 -1.14 -0.57 8.19
CA ILE A 11 -0.13 0.34 7.60
C ILE A 11 0.19 1.51 8.53
N LEU A 12 -0.78 2.03 9.29
CA LEU A 12 -0.55 3.08 10.28
C LEU A 12 0.39 2.59 11.40
N ARG A 13 0.15 1.37 11.89
CA ARG A 13 1.04 0.74 12.89
C ARG A 13 2.44 0.47 12.34
N ALA A 14 2.52 -0.03 11.11
CA ALA A 14 3.82 -0.31 10.48
C ALA A 14 4.64 0.96 10.23
N LEU A 15 3.99 2.06 9.84
CA LEU A 15 4.66 3.32 9.56
C LEU A 15 4.98 4.12 10.83
N PHE A 16 4.03 4.21 11.76
CA PHE A 16 4.05 5.18 12.86
C PHE A 16 4.03 4.56 14.25
N GLY A 17 3.98 3.21 14.35
CA GLY A 17 3.86 2.51 15.64
C GLY A 17 2.43 2.42 16.19
N ALA A 18 2.25 1.68 17.28
CA ALA A 18 0.95 1.28 17.80
C ALA A 18 0.11 2.41 18.44
N HIS A 19 0.66 3.60 18.66
CA HIS A 19 0.09 4.56 19.61
C HIS A 19 -0.51 5.85 19.02
N HIS A 20 -0.64 6.00 17.69
CA HIS A 20 -0.74 7.36 17.13
C HIS A 20 -1.98 7.75 16.32
N VAL A 21 -2.99 6.91 16.13
CA VAL A 21 -4.18 7.33 15.37
C VAL A 21 -5.47 7.09 16.13
N THR A 22 -6.06 8.16 16.65
CA THR A 22 -7.30 8.11 17.41
C THR A 22 -8.55 7.97 16.51
N ASP A 23 -8.52 8.51 15.29
CA ASP A 23 -9.61 8.37 14.31
C ASP A 23 -9.02 8.18 12.88
N ALA A 24 -9.16 6.97 12.36
CA ALA A 24 -8.68 6.61 11.03
C ALA A 24 -9.63 7.00 9.89
N ARG A 25 -10.88 7.39 10.18
CA ARG A 25 -11.90 7.68 9.14
C ARG A 25 -11.52 8.84 8.22
N PRO A 26 -11.09 10.02 8.70
CA PRO A 26 -10.69 11.12 7.82
C PRO A 26 -9.52 10.73 6.91
N ILE A 27 -8.65 9.85 7.40
CA ILE A 27 -7.50 9.34 6.65
C ILE A 27 -7.97 8.41 5.53
N SER A 28 -8.86 7.47 5.84
CA SER A 28 -9.45 6.57 4.84
C SER A 28 -10.18 7.33 3.73
N GLU A 29 -10.99 8.32 4.09
CA GLU A 29 -11.69 9.18 3.14
C GLU A 29 -10.74 9.99 2.25
N ALA A 30 -9.64 10.50 2.83
CA ALA A 30 -8.62 11.23 2.10
C ALA A 30 -7.91 10.33 1.08
N ILE A 31 -7.52 9.11 1.48
CA ILE A 31 -6.90 8.13 0.58
C ILE A 31 -7.84 7.80 -0.58
N GLN A 32 -9.08 7.41 -0.29
CA GLN A 32 -10.06 7.07 -1.32
C GLN A 32 -10.28 8.23 -2.31
N THR A 33 -10.35 9.47 -1.79
CA THR A 33 -10.50 10.65 -2.63
C THR A 33 -9.30 10.83 -3.56
N LEU A 34 -8.07 10.62 -3.06
CA LEU A 34 -6.85 10.76 -3.87
C LEU A 34 -6.73 9.63 -4.89
N SER A 35 -7.01 8.38 -4.51
CA SER A 35 -6.97 7.23 -5.40
C SER A 35 -7.96 7.35 -6.54
N HIS A 36 -9.23 7.64 -6.24
CA HIS A 36 -10.25 7.85 -7.29
C HIS A 36 -9.89 9.02 -8.21
N SER A 37 -9.38 10.12 -7.64
CA SER A 37 -8.99 11.28 -8.45
C SER A 37 -7.77 10.97 -9.31
N GLY A 38 -6.77 10.25 -8.79
CA GLY A 38 -5.58 9.85 -9.52
C GLY A 38 -5.91 8.97 -10.73
N ILE A 39 -6.74 7.94 -10.53
CA ILE A 39 -7.21 7.10 -11.64
C ILE A 39 -8.00 7.91 -12.66
N ALA A 40 -8.91 8.79 -12.20
CA ALA A 40 -9.69 9.62 -13.10
C ALA A 40 -8.81 10.58 -13.93
N GLU A 41 -7.70 11.07 -13.37
CA GLU A 41 -6.76 11.96 -14.08
C GLU A 41 -6.03 11.23 -15.23
N LEU A 42 -5.75 9.93 -15.12
CA LEU A 42 -5.13 9.14 -16.18
C LEU A 42 -5.95 9.10 -17.48
N PHE A 43 -7.27 9.25 -17.38
CA PHE A 43 -8.20 9.20 -18.51
C PHE A 43 -8.70 10.57 -18.96
N LYS A 44 -8.25 11.66 -18.32
CA LYS A 44 -8.64 13.00 -18.70
C LYS A 44 -7.64 13.57 -19.72
N PRO A 45 -8.13 14.17 -20.81
CA PRO A 45 -7.26 14.87 -21.77
C PRO A 45 -6.67 16.17 -21.19
N PHE A 46 -7.24 16.66 -20.08
CA PHE A 46 -6.82 17.91 -19.43
C PHE A 46 -7.06 17.83 -17.93
N SER A 47 -6.02 18.15 -17.15
CA SER A 47 -6.06 18.20 -15.69
C SER A 47 -6.20 19.63 -15.18
N TRP A 48 -7.15 19.85 -14.26
CA TRP A 48 -7.33 21.17 -13.66
C TRP A 48 -6.24 21.44 -12.62
N PRO A 49 -5.59 22.60 -12.67
CA PRO A 49 -4.62 22.98 -11.65
C PRO A 49 -5.21 23.01 -10.24
N LEU A 50 -4.44 22.59 -9.24
CA LEU A 50 -4.91 22.52 -7.85
C LEU A 50 -5.33 23.86 -7.22
N TRP A 51 -4.92 25.01 -7.81
CA TRP A 51 -5.35 26.33 -7.34
C TRP A 51 -6.78 26.70 -7.77
N MET A 52 -7.36 25.98 -8.73
CA MET A 52 -8.68 26.28 -9.27
C MET A 52 -9.80 26.04 -8.22
N PRO A 53 -10.79 26.93 -8.08
CA PRO A 53 -11.80 26.84 -7.02
C PRO A 53 -12.97 25.91 -7.36
N LEU A 54 -12.70 24.80 -8.10
CA LEU A 54 -13.71 23.81 -8.43
C LEU A 54 -13.99 22.87 -7.24
N PRO A 55 -15.24 22.41 -7.04
CA PRO A 55 -15.59 21.50 -5.94
C PRO A 55 -14.76 20.22 -5.91
N SER A 56 -14.49 19.61 -7.09
CA SER A 56 -13.65 18.42 -7.21
C SER A 56 -12.21 18.70 -6.79
N VAL A 57 -11.63 19.81 -7.24
CA VAL A 57 -10.27 20.22 -6.87
C VAL A 57 -10.17 20.57 -5.39
N ARG A 58 -11.21 21.17 -4.80
CA ARG A 58 -11.25 21.45 -3.35
C ARG A 58 -11.21 20.17 -2.52
N LYS A 59 -11.96 19.13 -2.94
CA LYS A 59 -11.93 17.80 -2.27
C LYS A 59 -10.54 17.19 -2.31
N VAL A 60 -9.89 17.15 -3.47
CA VAL A 60 -8.52 16.63 -3.65
C VAL A 60 -7.52 17.41 -2.79
N ARG A 61 -7.62 18.74 -2.80
CA ARG A 61 -6.76 19.60 -1.99
C ARG A 61 -6.93 19.37 -0.49
N HIS A 62 -8.18 19.18 -0.04
CA HIS A 62 -8.48 18.86 1.35
C HIS A 62 -7.89 17.52 1.74
N ALA A 63 -8.15 16.47 0.95
CA ALA A 63 -7.62 15.13 1.17
C ALA A 63 -6.08 15.13 1.22
N LYS A 64 -5.43 15.81 0.27
CA LYS A 64 -3.97 15.96 0.29
C LYS A 64 -3.48 16.60 1.59
N ARG A 65 -4.07 17.73 1.99
CA ARG A 65 -3.69 18.41 3.23
C ARG A 65 -3.86 17.55 4.48
N THR A 66 -4.93 16.76 4.56
CA THR A 66 -5.15 15.83 5.67
C THR A 66 -4.00 14.83 5.81
N LEU A 67 -3.58 14.23 4.70
CA LEU A 67 -2.47 13.28 4.71
C LEU A 67 -1.11 13.96 4.94
N ASP A 68 -0.87 15.11 4.29
CA ASP A 68 0.35 15.90 4.50
C ASP A 68 0.52 16.27 5.99
N GLN A 69 -0.56 16.73 6.64
CA GLN A 69 -0.54 17.07 8.07
C GLN A 69 -0.26 15.87 8.95
N LEU A 70 -0.91 14.73 8.68
CA LEU A 70 -0.65 13.50 9.41
C LEU A 70 0.82 13.10 9.34
N ILE A 71 1.38 13.04 8.12
CA ILE A 71 2.76 12.63 7.91
C ILE A 71 3.73 13.62 8.55
N GLN A 72 3.50 14.92 8.37
CA GLN A 72 4.36 15.94 8.99
C GLN A 72 4.34 15.88 10.51
N GLN A 73 3.18 15.66 11.13
CA GLN A 73 3.08 15.49 12.59
C GLN A 73 3.95 14.33 13.08
N HIS A 74 3.92 13.18 12.38
CA HIS A 74 4.72 12.02 12.75
C HIS A 74 6.22 12.19 12.42
N ILE A 75 6.55 12.91 11.34
CA ILE A 75 7.94 13.26 11.04
C ILE A 75 8.51 14.21 12.09
N GLN A 76 7.72 15.15 12.60
CA GLN A 76 8.15 16.13 13.61
C GLN A 76 8.13 15.56 15.03
N ALA A 77 7.24 14.62 15.31
CA ALA A 77 7.23 13.91 16.57
C ALA A 77 8.56 13.13 16.67
N GLN A 78 9.41 13.52 17.63
CA GLN A 78 10.57 12.68 17.95
C GLN A 78 10.01 11.36 18.51
N PRO A 79 10.37 10.19 17.98
CA PRO A 79 10.02 8.97 18.64
C PRO A 79 10.59 9.03 20.07
N PRO A 80 9.80 8.67 21.10
CA PRO A 80 10.39 8.47 22.42
C PRO A 80 11.54 7.49 22.23
N ALA A 81 12.67 7.75 22.90
CA ALA A 81 13.81 6.85 22.88
C ALA A 81 13.33 5.47 23.35
N THR A 82 12.93 4.70 22.41
CA THR A 82 12.70 3.27 22.33
C THR A 82 12.32 2.49 23.59
N GLU A 83 11.06 2.17 23.72
CA GLU A 83 10.67 0.92 24.40
C GLU A 83 10.49 -0.26 23.40
N HIS A 84 10.49 -0.04 22.08
CA HIS A 84 10.21 -1.06 21.05
C HIS A 84 11.18 -1.06 19.86
N GLY A 85 12.45 -0.77 20.06
CA GLY A 85 13.52 -1.17 19.13
C GLY A 85 13.59 -0.48 17.76
N GLY A 86 12.77 0.55 17.45
CA GLY A 86 12.92 1.31 16.20
C GLY A 86 12.54 0.54 14.92
N GLU A 87 11.61 -0.39 15.01
CA GLU A 87 11.17 -1.22 13.87
C GLU A 87 10.14 -0.53 12.96
N GLU A 88 9.67 0.67 13.32
CA GLU A 88 8.73 1.39 12.46
C GLU A 88 9.41 1.84 11.16
N LEU A 89 8.67 1.71 10.05
CA LEU A 89 9.16 2.06 8.72
C LEU A 89 9.62 3.52 8.63
N LEU A 90 8.96 4.45 9.31
CA LEU A 90 9.39 5.85 9.36
C LEU A 90 10.76 6.00 10.03
N THR A 91 11.03 5.25 11.09
CA THR A 91 12.33 5.25 11.77
C THR A 91 13.41 4.65 10.86
N MET A 92 13.09 3.55 10.17
CA MET A 92 14.01 2.96 9.17
C MET A 92 14.34 3.93 8.04
N LEU A 93 13.34 4.65 7.51
CA LEU A 93 13.55 5.68 6.49
C LEU A 93 14.44 6.82 6.97
N ARG A 94 14.28 7.28 8.21
CA ARG A 94 15.14 8.32 8.81
C ARG A 94 16.60 7.87 8.96
N GLN A 95 16.80 6.59 9.21
CA GLN A 95 18.12 5.99 9.37
C GLN A 95 18.75 5.57 8.04
N ALA A 96 17.95 5.50 6.96
CA ALA A 96 18.46 5.13 5.65
C ALA A 96 19.58 6.08 5.20
N ARG A 97 20.63 5.50 4.63
CA ARG A 97 21.80 6.22 4.10
C ARG A 97 22.08 5.73 2.69
N ASP A 98 22.62 6.60 1.88
CA ASP A 98 23.07 6.25 0.54
C ASP A 98 24.27 5.28 0.66
N PRO A 99 24.21 4.10 0.00
CA PRO A 99 25.34 3.16 -0.01
C PRO A 99 26.64 3.75 -0.59
N GLU A 100 26.52 4.68 -1.55
CA GLU A 100 27.66 5.34 -2.19
C GLU A 100 28.13 6.58 -1.42
N ASN A 101 27.26 7.17 -0.60
CA ASN A 101 27.56 8.34 0.23
C ASN A 101 26.91 8.21 1.62
N PRO A 102 27.52 7.48 2.57
CA PRO A 102 26.94 7.18 3.89
C PRO A 102 26.59 8.41 4.76
N ASP A 103 27.16 9.57 4.46
CA ASP A 103 26.82 10.83 5.15
C ASP A 103 25.51 11.45 4.63
N GLN A 104 25.01 10.98 3.50
CA GLN A 104 23.77 11.46 2.88
C GLN A 104 22.58 10.59 3.28
N GLY A 105 21.65 11.17 4.03
CA GLY A 105 20.35 10.60 4.34
C GLY A 105 19.24 11.27 3.51
N LEU A 106 18.01 10.80 3.70
CA LEU A 106 16.84 11.43 3.08
C LEU A 106 16.63 12.85 3.64
N SER A 107 16.42 13.81 2.76
CA SER A 107 15.93 15.16 3.13
C SER A 107 14.53 15.06 3.73
N ALA A 108 14.09 16.11 4.43
CA ALA A 108 12.74 16.16 5.01
C ALA A 108 11.64 15.99 3.95
N GLN A 109 11.84 16.51 2.74
CA GLN A 109 10.90 16.36 1.64
C GLN A 109 10.89 14.91 1.10
N GLU A 110 12.05 14.32 0.88
CA GLU A 110 12.14 12.92 0.44
C GLU A 110 11.55 11.96 1.46
N LEU A 111 11.82 12.18 2.76
CA LEU A 111 11.22 11.40 3.83
C LEU A 111 9.69 11.49 3.80
N HIS A 112 9.14 12.70 3.65
CA HIS A 112 7.70 12.93 3.50
C HIS A 112 7.14 12.18 2.28
N ASP A 113 7.77 12.32 1.13
CA ASP A 113 7.31 11.75 -0.12
C ASP A 113 7.37 10.21 -0.10
N GLN A 114 8.44 9.63 0.44
CA GLN A 114 8.54 8.16 0.63
C GLN A 114 7.47 7.63 1.59
N THR A 115 7.25 8.34 2.70
CA THR A 115 6.21 7.97 3.67
C THR A 115 4.82 8.03 3.02
N MET A 116 4.53 9.07 2.24
CA MET A 116 3.28 9.21 1.50
C MET A 116 3.06 8.07 0.50
N VAL A 117 4.09 7.70 -0.26
CA VAL A 117 4.03 6.60 -1.22
C VAL A 117 3.76 5.27 -0.52
N MET A 118 4.50 4.96 0.55
CA MET A 118 4.30 3.73 1.32
C MET A 118 2.89 3.66 1.90
N PHE A 119 2.40 4.76 2.43
CA PHE A 119 1.07 4.86 3.02
C PHE A 119 -0.04 4.59 1.99
N GLN A 120 0.02 5.24 0.83
CA GLN A 120 -0.96 5.04 -0.24
C GLN A 120 -0.88 3.63 -0.84
N ALA A 121 0.32 3.16 -1.12
CA ALA A 121 0.51 1.86 -1.75
C ALA A 121 0.12 0.68 -0.84
N GLY A 122 0.39 0.77 0.46
CA GLY A 122 0.18 -0.33 1.40
C GLY A 122 -1.27 -0.58 1.82
N HIS A 123 -2.12 0.45 1.75
CA HIS A 123 -3.49 0.37 2.24
C HIS A 123 -4.45 -0.25 1.20
N GLU A 124 -4.66 0.43 0.08
CA GLU A 124 -5.77 0.12 -0.85
C GLU A 124 -5.52 -1.14 -1.67
N THR A 125 -4.27 -1.37 -2.09
CA THR A 125 -3.91 -2.56 -2.86
C THR A 125 -4.11 -3.83 -2.06
N THR A 126 -3.69 -3.83 -0.79
CA THR A 126 -3.85 -4.98 0.12
C THR A 126 -5.32 -5.23 0.43
N ALA A 127 -6.10 -4.18 0.72
CA ALA A 127 -7.55 -4.30 0.95
C ALA A 127 -8.28 -4.88 -0.26
N THR A 128 -7.92 -4.46 -1.47
CA THR A 128 -8.50 -4.95 -2.72
C THR A 128 -8.15 -6.41 -2.95
N ALA A 129 -6.89 -6.80 -2.78
CA ALA A 129 -6.46 -8.21 -2.90
C ALA A 129 -7.22 -9.11 -1.94
N MET A 130 -7.32 -8.72 -0.67
CA MET A 130 -8.04 -9.48 0.35
C MET A 130 -9.55 -9.55 0.09
N THR A 131 -10.14 -8.49 -0.44
CA THR A 131 -11.57 -8.47 -0.78
C THR A 131 -11.88 -9.47 -1.88
N TRP A 132 -11.10 -9.48 -2.97
CA TRP A 132 -11.26 -10.43 -4.06
C TRP A 132 -10.98 -11.87 -3.61
N TRP A 133 -9.90 -12.08 -2.86
CA TRP A 133 -9.56 -13.38 -2.32
C TRP A 133 -10.69 -13.93 -1.44
N SER A 134 -11.20 -13.15 -0.48
CA SER A 134 -12.30 -13.57 0.40
C SER A 134 -13.57 -13.91 -0.39
N GLY A 135 -13.91 -13.08 -1.39
CA GLY A 135 -15.06 -13.34 -2.26
C GLY A 135 -14.92 -14.60 -3.11
N LEU A 136 -13.71 -14.92 -3.58
CA LEU A 136 -13.42 -16.15 -4.30
C LEU A 136 -13.48 -17.37 -3.38
N ILE A 137 -12.84 -17.32 -2.21
CA ILE A 137 -12.86 -18.42 -1.24
C ILE A 137 -14.30 -18.75 -0.80
N ALA A 138 -15.13 -17.74 -0.58
CA ALA A 138 -16.53 -17.95 -0.22
C ALA A 138 -17.35 -18.66 -1.33
N ARG A 139 -16.90 -18.60 -2.59
CA ARG A 139 -17.54 -19.27 -3.74
C ARG A 139 -16.94 -20.64 -4.07
N HIS A 140 -15.84 -21.00 -3.43
CA HIS A 140 -15.09 -22.24 -3.65
C HIS A 140 -14.86 -22.97 -2.33
N PRO A 141 -15.91 -23.58 -1.73
CA PRO A 141 -15.83 -24.24 -0.43
C PRO A 141 -14.76 -25.35 -0.39
N GLU A 142 -14.54 -26.05 -1.49
CA GLU A 142 -13.50 -27.08 -1.60
C GLU A 142 -12.08 -26.53 -1.43
N VAL A 143 -11.84 -25.27 -1.83
CA VAL A 143 -10.57 -24.57 -1.60
C VAL A 143 -10.49 -24.08 -0.17
N ALA A 144 -11.61 -23.54 0.36
CA ALA A 144 -11.69 -23.09 1.75
C ALA A 144 -11.38 -24.23 2.73
N ASP A 145 -11.98 -25.42 2.51
CA ASP A 145 -11.77 -26.60 3.35
C ASP A 145 -10.29 -27.04 3.36
N ARG A 146 -9.63 -26.99 2.20
CA ARG A 146 -8.19 -27.29 2.12
C ARG A 146 -7.33 -26.27 2.87
N ILE A 147 -7.65 -25.00 2.75
CA ILE A 147 -6.93 -23.92 3.47
C ILE A 147 -7.14 -24.11 4.97
N HIS A 148 -8.36 -24.37 5.42
CA HIS A 148 -8.65 -24.60 6.84
C HIS A 148 -7.88 -25.81 7.37
N ALA A 149 -7.92 -26.95 6.65
CA ALA A 149 -7.17 -28.15 7.04
C ALA A 149 -5.64 -27.90 7.11
N GLU A 150 -5.09 -27.12 6.20
CA GLU A 150 -3.67 -26.71 6.21
C GLU A 150 -3.36 -25.84 7.43
N ILE A 151 -4.19 -24.82 7.70
CA ILE A 151 -4.02 -23.92 8.85
C ILE A 151 -4.09 -24.71 10.17
N ASP A 152 -5.09 -25.57 10.32
CA ASP A 152 -5.27 -26.39 11.52
C ASP A 152 -4.08 -27.33 11.76
N ALA A 153 -3.57 -27.94 10.70
CA ALA A 153 -2.41 -28.84 10.78
C ALA A 153 -1.10 -28.11 11.14
N VAL A 154 -0.90 -26.89 10.61
CA VAL A 154 0.34 -26.13 10.80
C VAL A 154 0.32 -25.33 12.10
N LEU A 155 -0.80 -24.64 12.39
CA LEU A 155 -0.86 -23.74 13.54
C LEU A 155 -1.28 -24.43 14.83
N GLN A 156 -2.08 -25.51 14.76
CA GLN A 156 -2.57 -26.26 15.94
C GLN A 156 -3.18 -25.37 17.04
N GLY A 157 -3.82 -24.26 16.62
CA GLY A 157 -4.41 -23.25 17.51
C GLY A 157 -3.44 -22.15 17.97
N GLU A 158 -2.17 -22.21 17.60
CA GLU A 158 -1.19 -21.18 17.92
C GLU A 158 -1.30 -19.95 17.00
N THR A 159 -0.79 -18.82 17.48
CA THR A 159 -0.75 -17.58 16.71
C THR A 159 0.23 -17.70 15.54
N PRO A 160 -0.13 -17.31 14.31
CA PRO A 160 0.76 -17.39 13.17
C PRO A 160 2.01 -16.52 13.35
N THR A 161 3.14 -17.05 12.93
CA THR A 161 4.44 -16.37 12.89
C THR A 161 4.93 -16.28 11.44
N PRO A 162 5.91 -15.43 11.10
CA PRO A 162 6.51 -15.41 9.77
C PRO A 162 7.01 -16.79 9.30
N ALA A 163 7.52 -17.60 10.22
CA ALA A 163 8.00 -18.96 9.91
C ALA A 163 6.86 -19.93 9.62
N THR A 164 5.77 -19.88 10.38
CA THR A 164 4.60 -20.75 10.14
C THR A 164 3.83 -20.34 8.89
N LEU A 165 3.79 -19.03 8.53
CA LEU A 165 3.17 -18.58 7.30
C LEU A 165 3.85 -19.16 6.04
N GLN A 166 5.15 -19.43 6.09
CA GLN A 166 5.86 -20.09 4.98
C GLN A 166 5.45 -21.55 4.77
N GLN A 167 4.84 -22.16 5.78
CA GLN A 167 4.39 -23.55 5.76
C GLN A 167 2.92 -23.69 5.29
N LEU A 168 2.31 -22.63 4.76
CA LEU A 168 0.93 -22.59 4.26
C LEU A 168 0.87 -22.44 2.74
N PRO A 169 1.34 -23.42 1.94
CA PRO A 169 1.42 -23.32 0.48
C PRO A 169 0.05 -23.18 -0.20
N TRP A 170 -1.02 -23.81 0.29
CA TRP A 170 -2.36 -23.66 -0.27
C TRP A 170 -2.93 -22.26 -0.06
N LEU A 171 -2.79 -21.73 1.15
CA LEU A 171 -3.17 -20.36 1.45
C LEU A 171 -2.43 -19.37 0.53
N GLN A 172 -1.11 -19.52 0.38
CA GLN A 172 -0.31 -18.68 -0.49
C GLN A 172 -0.68 -18.82 -1.97
N ALA A 173 -0.91 -20.05 -2.45
CA ALA A 173 -1.29 -20.31 -3.83
C ALA A 173 -2.67 -19.71 -4.14
N SER A 174 -3.65 -19.85 -3.24
CA SER A 174 -4.98 -19.28 -3.40
C SER A 174 -4.96 -17.76 -3.48
N LEU A 175 -4.13 -17.09 -2.66
CA LEU A 175 -3.96 -15.63 -2.72
C LEU A 175 -3.30 -15.20 -4.04
N LYS A 176 -2.26 -15.91 -4.49
CA LYS A 176 -1.61 -15.64 -5.78
C LYS A 176 -2.58 -15.81 -6.94
N GLU A 177 -3.42 -16.83 -6.90
CA GLU A 177 -4.44 -17.07 -7.94
C GLU A 177 -5.52 -15.99 -7.92
N ALA A 178 -5.97 -15.56 -6.76
CA ALA A 178 -6.89 -14.43 -6.65
C ALA A 178 -6.30 -13.15 -7.27
N MET A 179 -5.04 -12.85 -6.99
CA MET A 179 -4.34 -11.69 -7.58
C MET A 179 -4.07 -11.85 -9.08
N ARG A 180 -3.93 -13.08 -9.59
CA ARG A 180 -3.83 -13.34 -11.03
C ARG A 180 -5.15 -13.04 -11.75
N LEU A 181 -6.27 -13.43 -11.16
CA LEU A 181 -7.61 -13.23 -11.72
C LEU A 181 -8.10 -11.78 -11.56
N TYR A 182 -7.84 -11.19 -10.40
CA TYR A 182 -8.27 -9.85 -10.02
C TYR A 182 -7.10 -9.06 -9.42
N PRO A 183 -6.15 -8.61 -10.26
CA PRO A 183 -4.98 -7.88 -9.78
C PRO A 183 -5.40 -6.53 -9.18
N PRO A 184 -4.96 -6.18 -7.96
CA PRO A 184 -5.26 -4.88 -7.35
C PRO A 184 -4.80 -3.69 -8.19
N ALA A 185 -3.67 -3.85 -8.89
CA ALA A 185 -3.14 -2.88 -9.84
C ALA A 185 -3.24 -3.47 -11.26
N ALA A 186 -4.42 -3.39 -11.87
CA ALA A 186 -4.70 -3.98 -13.19
C ALA A 186 -3.99 -3.24 -14.33
N VAL A 187 -3.67 -1.96 -14.15
CA VAL A 187 -3.03 -1.13 -15.17
C VAL A 187 -1.59 -0.86 -14.77
N LEU A 188 -0.66 -1.37 -15.56
CA LEU A 188 0.76 -1.04 -15.41
C LEU A 188 1.02 0.37 -15.96
N MET A 189 2.00 1.05 -15.35
CA MET A 189 2.47 2.34 -15.86
C MET A 189 2.93 2.21 -17.31
N THR A 190 2.57 3.21 -18.13
CA THR A 190 3.06 3.33 -19.50
C THR A 190 4.59 3.33 -19.53
N ARG A 191 5.14 2.56 -20.46
CA ARG A 191 6.57 2.52 -20.73
C ARG A 191 6.81 2.95 -22.16
N ARG A 192 7.91 3.63 -22.35
CA ARG A 192 8.41 4.01 -23.68
C ARG A 192 9.65 3.20 -23.96
N THR A 193 9.69 2.58 -25.14
CA THR A 193 10.88 1.84 -25.58
C THR A 193 12.00 2.80 -25.94
N THR A 194 13.19 2.58 -25.40
CA THR A 194 14.39 3.38 -25.71
C THR A 194 15.11 2.89 -26.98
N GLN A 195 14.76 1.71 -27.45
CA GLN A 195 15.22 1.10 -28.71
C GLN A 195 14.15 0.12 -29.20
N GLU A 196 14.24 -0.32 -30.44
CA GLU A 196 13.41 -1.39 -30.98
C GLU A 196 13.61 -2.68 -30.16
N VAL A 197 12.52 -3.33 -29.76
CA VAL A 197 12.52 -4.54 -28.92
C VAL A 197 11.58 -5.58 -29.51
N THR A 198 12.07 -6.82 -29.64
CA THR A 198 11.24 -7.96 -30.03
C THR A 198 10.73 -8.69 -28.78
N VAL A 199 9.41 -8.85 -28.69
CA VAL A 199 8.72 -9.56 -27.59
C VAL A 199 7.88 -10.67 -28.20
N GLY A 200 8.36 -11.91 -28.11
CA GLY A 200 7.74 -13.04 -28.80
C GLY A 200 7.67 -12.80 -30.31
N PRO A 201 6.48 -12.89 -30.93
CA PRO A 201 6.32 -12.63 -32.37
C PRO A 201 6.19 -11.14 -32.74
N TRP A 202 6.24 -10.23 -31.78
CA TRP A 202 5.94 -8.80 -31.96
C TRP A 202 7.21 -7.96 -31.90
N THR A 203 7.36 -7.06 -32.86
CA THR A 203 8.41 -6.02 -32.85
C THR A 203 7.78 -4.70 -32.40
N VAL A 204 8.28 -4.14 -31.31
CA VAL A 204 7.87 -2.84 -30.77
C VAL A 204 8.94 -1.82 -31.18
N PRO A 205 8.58 -0.80 -31.99
CA PRO A 205 9.54 0.21 -32.41
C PRO A 205 9.98 1.09 -31.23
N GLN A 206 11.05 1.85 -31.43
CA GLN A 206 11.49 2.88 -30.51
C GLN A 206 10.46 4.02 -30.45
N GLY A 207 10.09 4.47 -29.23
CA GLY A 207 9.27 5.67 -29.01
C GLY A 207 7.88 5.49 -28.48
#